data_40a19ebb647b2fbefb153ef152ae05f7
#
_entry.id   40a19ebb647b2fbefb153ef152ae05f7
#
_cell.length_a   1.000
_cell.length_b   1.000
_cell.length_c   1.000
_cell.angle_alpha   90.00
_cell.angle_beta   90.00
_cell.angle_gamma   90.00
#
_symmetry.space_group_name_H-M   'P 1'
#
loop_
_entity.id
_entity.type
_entity.pdbx_description
1 polymer ?
#
loop_
_entity_poly.entity_id
_entity_poly.type
_entity_poly.pdbx_seq_one_letter_code
_entity_poly.pdbx_strand_id
1 'polypeptide(L)'
;MPRNISFSMTTPQFLDGSKDVTRRMGWTHLKTGDVLQAVEKAMGLKKGEKIKPLGLIRVVNVRREPLNQMCADLAYGEKEVAREGFPGRSETDFVLWFADSHHCKPDAIVTRIEFERLPIDVKGVPQP
;
A
#
# COMPACT_ATOMS: atom_id res chain seq x y z
N MET A 1 16.13 -10.84 -4.94
CA MET A 1 15.87 -9.77 -3.96
C MET A 1 14.44 -9.26 -4.15
N PRO A 2 13.62 -9.24 -3.10
CA PRO A 2 12.28 -8.65 -3.22
C PRO A 2 12.37 -7.17 -3.55
N ARG A 3 11.45 -6.72 -4.39
CA ARG A 3 11.34 -5.31 -4.73
C ARG A 3 10.82 -4.53 -3.53
N ASN A 4 11.29 -3.30 -3.35
CA ASN A 4 10.86 -2.45 -2.25
C ASN A 4 9.54 -1.75 -2.56
N ILE A 5 8.68 -1.66 -1.55
CA ILE A 5 7.45 -0.88 -1.62
C ILE A 5 7.41 0.02 -0.37
N SER A 6 7.18 1.31 -0.58
CA SER A 6 7.28 2.31 0.49
C SER A 6 5.93 2.55 1.17
N PHE A 7 5.95 2.65 2.50
CA PHE A 7 4.79 3.01 3.32
C PHE A 7 5.08 4.26 4.15
N SER A 8 5.79 5.24 3.58
CA SER A 8 6.23 6.43 4.33
C SER A 8 5.08 7.18 5.00
N MET A 9 3.90 7.25 4.35
CA MET A 9 2.74 7.95 4.90
C MET A 9 1.96 7.11 5.89
N THR A 10 2.15 5.79 5.88
CA THR A 10 1.34 4.85 6.67
C THR A 10 2.19 3.85 7.44
N THR A 11 3.43 4.20 7.76
CA THR A 11 4.32 3.30 8.51
C THR A 11 3.68 2.79 9.82
N PRO A 12 3.08 3.64 10.68
CA PRO A 12 2.45 3.13 11.90
C PRO A 12 1.30 2.17 11.63
N GLN A 13 0.47 2.46 10.62
CA GLN A 13 -0.67 1.61 10.26
C GLN A 13 -0.21 0.28 9.68
N PHE A 14 0.90 0.29 8.92
CA PHE A 14 1.49 -0.95 8.46
C PHE A 14 2.00 -1.78 9.64
N LEU A 15 2.70 -1.17 10.59
CA LEU A 15 3.29 -1.87 11.72
C LEU A 15 2.25 -2.42 12.69
N ASP A 16 1.12 -1.73 12.88
CA ASP A 16 0.06 -2.20 13.77
C ASP A 16 -0.91 -3.18 13.11
N GLY A 17 -0.75 -3.42 11.81
CA GLY A 17 -1.57 -4.37 11.07
C GLY A 17 -2.89 -3.83 10.55
N SER A 18 -3.21 -2.56 10.80
CA SER A 18 -4.48 -1.99 10.34
C SER A 18 -4.51 -1.73 8.84
N LYS A 19 -3.33 -1.54 8.22
CA LYS A 19 -3.22 -1.36 6.78
C LYS A 19 -2.88 -2.69 6.10
N ASP A 20 -3.77 -3.17 5.24
CA ASP A 20 -3.53 -4.39 4.45
C ASP A 20 -3.86 -4.22 2.97
N VAL A 21 -4.15 -3.00 2.54
CA VAL A 21 -4.40 -2.65 1.14
C VAL A 21 -3.64 -1.38 0.81
N THR A 22 -3.08 -1.32 -0.38
CA THR A 22 -2.45 -0.10 -0.89
C THR A 22 -2.79 0.07 -2.37
N ARG A 23 -3.05 1.30 -2.78
CA ARG A 23 -3.26 1.64 -4.18
C ARG A 23 -2.05 2.36 -4.70
N ARG A 24 -1.62 1.97 -5.89
CA ARG A 24 -0.39 2.50 -6.51
C ARG A 24 -0.63 2.77 -7.99
N MET A 25 0.09 3.74 -8.52
CA MET A 25 0.22 3.91 -9.95
C MET A 25 1.28 2.93 -10.45
N GLY A 26 1.04 2.32 -11.62
CA GLY A 26 1.98 1.33 -12.14
C GLY A 26 1.81 -0.03 -11.47
N TRP A 27 2.93 -0.68 -11.15
CA TRP A 27 2.95 -2.02 -10.52
C TRP A 27 2.17 -3.06 -11.34
N THR A 28 2.20 -2.94 -12.66
CA THR A 28 1.38 -3.75 -13.57
C THR A 28 1.86 -5.19 -13.71
N HIS A 29 3.09 -5.48 -13.26
CA HIS A 29 3.67 -6.83 -13.34
C HIS A 29 3.46 -7.65 -12.08
N LEU A 30 2.84 -7.05 -11.05
CA LEU A 30 2.67 -7.72 -9.78
C LEU A 30 1.60 -8.81 -9.88
N LYS A 31 1.86 -9.94 -9.21
CA LYS A 31 0.96 -11.10 -9.21
C LYS A 31 0.70 -11.56 -7.79
N THR A 32 -0.45 -12.21 -7.60
CA THR A 32 -0.75 -12.90 -6.35
C THR A 32 0.37 -13.88 -6.02
N GLY A 33 0.84 -13.84 -4.78
CA GLY A 33 1.94 -14.67 -4.31
C GLY A 33 3.31 -14.00 -4.35
N ASP A 34 3.43 -12.87 -5.07
CA ASP A 34 4.70 -12.14 -5.10
C ASP A 34 5.05 -11.65 -3.70
N VAL A 35 6.35 -11.64 -3.40
CA VAL A 35 6.88 -11.14 -2.12
C VAL A 35 7.56 -9.81 -2.36
N LEU A 36 7.24 -8.84 -1.51
CA LEU A 36 7.83 -7.49 -1.56
C LEU A 36 8.45 -7.17 -0.21
N GLN A 37 9.44 -6.27 -0.21
CA GLN A 37 9.99 -5.74 1.03
C GLN A 37 9.35 -4.39 1.33
N ALA A 38 8.61 -4.33 2.43
CA ALA A 38 8.05 -3.07 2.90
C ALA A 38 9.18 -2.22 3.49
N VAL A 39 9.23 -0.96 3.10
CA VAL A 39 10.22 -0.01 3.60
C VAL A 39 9.52 1.28 4.01
N GLU A 40 10.15 2.02 4.90
CA GLU A 40 9.60 3.31 5.32
C GLU A 40 9.67 4.32 4.17
N LYS A 41 10.80 4.37 3.45
CA LYS A 41 11.02 5.33 2.38
C LYS A 41 11.97 4.72 1.37
N ALA A 42 11.58 4.71 0.10
CA ALA A 42 12.39 4.13 -0.97
C ALA A 42 13.01 5.17 -1.89
N MET A 43 12.42 6.38 -1.96
CA MET A 43 12.87 7.46 -2.84
C MET A 43 13.01 8.75 -2.03
N GLY A 44 13.76 9.71 -2.56
CA GLY A 44 13.97 10.98 -1.89
C GLY A 44 14.87 10.88 -0.66
N LEU A 45 15.72 9.85 -0.61
CA LEU A 45 16.66 9.69 0.50
C LEU A 45 17.73 10.78 0.44
N LYS A 46 18.07 11.31 1.61
CA LYS A 46 19.15 12.31 1.73
C LYS A 46 20.50 11.60 1.71
N LYS A 47 21.56 12.34 1.42
CA LYS A 47 22.92 11.81 1.45
C LYS A 47 23.21 11.16 2.80
N GLY A 48 23.65 9.90 2.77
CA GLY A 48 23.95 9.12 3.97
C GLY A 48 22.72 8.43 4.59
N GLU A 49 21.53 8.75 4.14
CA GLU A 49 20.30 8.12 4.61
C GLU A 49 20.16 6.74 3.97
N LYS A 50 19.82 5.73 4.77
CA LYS A 50 19.67 4.36 4.29
C LYS A 50 18.20 3.96 4.25
N ILE A 51 17.88 3.01 3.38
CA ILE A 51 16.55 2.39 3.35
C ILE A 51 16.31 1.68 4.67
N LYS A 52 15.13 1.89 5.26
CA LYS A 52 14.74 1.27 6.53
C LYS A 52 13.69 0.21 6.25
N PRO A 53 14.07 -1.08 6.30
CA PRO A 53 13.10 -2.16 6.07
C PRO A 53 12.11 -2.27 7.22
N LEU A 54 10.85 -2.59 6.87
CA LEU A 54 9.78 -2.80 7.83
C LEU A 54 9.36 -4.27 7.91
N GLY A 55 9.77 -5.10 6.93
CA GLY A 55 9.44 -6.50 6.87
C GLY A 55 9.07 -6.93 5.47
N LEU A 56 8.77 -8.22 5.31
CA LEU A 56 8.33 -8.76 4.03
C LEU A 56 6.80 -8.88 4.02
N ILE A 57 6.22 -8.70 2.84
CA ILE A 57 4.79 -8.91 2.62
C ILE A 57 4.59 -9.82 1.42
N ARG A 58 3.46 -10.54 1.42
CA ARG A 58 3.05 -11.36 0.29
C ARG A 58 1.77 -10.78 -0.30
N VAL A 59 1.73 -10.67 -1.62
CA VAL A 59 0.54 -10.19 -2.33
C VAL A 59 -0.54 -11.27 -2.25
N VAL A 60 -1.68 -10.93 -1.65
CA VAL A 60 -2.84 -11.82 -1.52
C VAL A 60 -3.74 -11.68 -2.75
N ASN A 61 -3.94 -10.46 -3.21
CA ASN A 61 -4.74 -10.16 -4.38
C ASN A 61 -4.25 -8.87 -5.02
N VAL A 62 -4.23 -8.83 -6.33
CA VAL A 62 -3.89 -7.62 -7.06
C VAL A 62 -4.87 -7.47 -8.22
N ARG A 63 -5.42 -6.27 -8.40
CA ARG A 63 -6.32 -5.98 -9.50
C ARG A 63 -6.22 -4.51 -9.88
N ARG A 64 -6.69 -4.21 -11.06
CA ARG A 64 -6.74 -2.85 -11.55
C ARG A 64 -8.18 -2.36 -11.51
N GLU A 65 -8.36 -1.14 -11.03
CA GLU A 65 -9.69 -0.55 -10.94
C GLU A 65 -9.58 0.97 -11.01
N PRO A 66 -10.66 1.67 -11.40
CA PRO A 66 -10.67 3.13 -11.29
C PRO A 66 -10.49 3.55 -9.84
N LEU A 67 -9.71 4.59 -9.61
CA LEU A 67 -9.49 5.10 -8.25
C LEU A 67 -10.83 5.42 -7.56
N ASN A 68 -11.76 6.05 -8.28
CA ASN A 68 -13.05 6.46 -7.73
C ASN A 68 -14.09 5.34 -7.64
N GLN A 69 -13.70 4.08 -7.90
CA GLN A 69 -14.58 2.94 -7.65
C GLN A 69 -15.04 2.93 -6.19
N MET A 70 -14.20 3.45 -5.29
CA MET A 70 -14.53 3.58 -3.88
C MET A 70 -15.74 4.48 -3.63
N CYS A 71 -15.97 5.45 -4.51
CA CYS A 71 -17.09 6.38 -4.37
C CYS A 71 -18.39 5.84 -5.00
N ALA A 72 -18.29 4.81 -5.83
CA ALA A 72 -19.45 4.22 -6.49
C ALA A 72 -20.23 3.27 -5.56
N ASP A 73 -19.57 2.75 -4.52
CA ASP A 73 -20.16 1.83 -3.53
C ASP A 73 -19.67 2.28 -2.16
N LEU A 74 -20.54 2.89 -1.37
CA LEU A 74 -20.17 3.48 -0.08
C LEU A 74 -19.66 2.44 0.92
N ALA A 75 -20.27 1.25 0.95
CA ALA A 75 -19.82 0.18 1.87
C ALA A 75 -18.41 -0.29 1.51
N TYR A 76 -18.14 -0.45 0.22
CA TYR A 76 -16.82 -0.80 -0.27
C TYR A 76 -15.81 0.31 0.05
N GLY A 77 -16.16 1.56 -0.26
CA GLY A 77 -15.27 2.70 -0.05
C GLY A 77 -14.90 2.90 1.41
N GLU A 78 -15.87 2.83 2.30
CA GLU A 78 -15.63 2.97 3.74
C GLU A 78 -14.65 1.92 4.25
N LYS A 79 -14.85 0.67 3.85
CA LYS A 79 -13.99 -0.43 4.23
C LYS A 79 -12.59 -0.26 3.66
N GLU A 80 -12.50 0.15 2.39
CA GLU A 80 -11.21 0.31 1.70
C GLU A 80 -10.38 1.45 2.28
N VAL A 81 -11.01 2.57 2.63
CA VAL A 81 -10.29 3.69 3.25
C VAL A 81 -9.66 3.26 4.57
N ALA A 82 -10.39 2.50 5.38
CA ALA A 82 -9.86 1.96 6.63
C ALA A 82 -8.68 1.01 6.38
N ARG A 83 -8.80 0.13 5.39
CA ARG A 83 -7.75 -0.84 5.03
C ARG A 83 -6.51 -0.16 4.44
N GLU A 84 -6.68 1.01 3.82
CA GLU A 84 -5.55 1.82 3.35
C GLU A 84 -4.79 2.47 4.51
N GLY A 85 -5.35 2.45 5.69
CA GLY A 85 -4.72 3.01 6.89
C GLY A 85 -5.28 4.36 7.32
N PHE A 86 -6.44 4.76 6.82
CA PHE A 86 -7.05 6.06 7.12
C PHE A 86 -8.48 5.91 7.66
N PRO A 87 -8.67 5.19 8.78
CA PRO A 87 -10.02 5.02 9.34
C PRO A 87 -10.61 6.40 9.71
N GLY A 88 -11.89 6.57 9.43
CA GLY A 88 -12.57 7.82 9.73
C GLY A 88 -12.48 8.88 8.64
N ARG A 89 -11.65 8.68 7.62
CA ARG A 89 -11.59 9.58 6.47
C ARG A 89 -12.63 9.12 5.44
N SER A 90 -13.24 10.07 4.73
CA SER A 90 -14.21 9.70 3.69
C SER A 90 -13.50 9.17 2.44
N GLU A 91 -14.21 8.36 1.66
CA GLU A 91 -13.71 7.85 0.38
C GLU A 91 -13.45 8.98 -0.61
N THR A 92 -14.27 10.02 -0.60
CA THR A 92 -14.06 11.20 -1.46
C THR A 92 -12.76 11.91 -1.07
N ASP A 93 -12.52 12.12 0.22
CA ASP A 93 -11.29 12.75 0.69
C ASP A 93 -10.07 11.93 0.28
N PHE A 94 -10.14 10.62 0.42
CA PHE A 94 -9.03 9.73 0.03
C PHE A 94 -8.75 9.84 -1.47
N VAL A 95 -9.79 9.76 -2.29
CA VAL A 95 -9.65 9.81 -3.75
C VAL A 95 -9.04 11.15 -4.18
N LEU A 96 -9.50 12.26 -3.63
CA LEU A 96 -8.99 13.58 -3.98
C LEU A 96 -7.54 13.75 -3.52
N TRP A 97 -7.22 13.27 -2.32
CA TRP A 97 -5.85 13.31 -1.82
C TRP A 97 -4.91 12.49 -2.71
N PHE A 98 -5.32 11.27 -3.07
CA PHE A 98 -4.50 10.39 -3.92
C PHE A 98 -4.29 11.02 -5.30
N ALA A 99 -5.37 11.52 -5.91
CA ALA A 99 -5.30 12.12 -7.23
C ALA A 99 -4.36 13.33 -7.25
N ASP A 100 -4.43 14.16 -6.22
CA ASP A 100 -3.56 15.33 -6.09
C ASP A 100 -2.10 14.88 -5.88
N SER A 101 -1.87 13.94 -4.98
CA SER A 101 -0.52 13.46 -4.66
C SER A 101 0.17 12.78 -5.85
N HIS A 102 -0.58 12.11 -6.71
CA HIS A 102 -0.04 11.35 -7.83
C HIS A 102 -0.25 12.05 -9.18
N HIS A 103 -0.78 13.28 -9.16
CA HIS A 103 -1.03 14.08 -10.38
C HIS A 103 -1.85 13.30 -11.40
N CYS A 104 -2.90 12.63 -10.94
CA CYS A 104 -3.80 11.87 -11.80
C CYS A 104 -5.23 12.32 -11.60
N LYS A 105 -6.12 11.84 -12.47
CA LYS A 105 -7.56 12.13 -12.36
C LYS A 105 -8.21 11.18 -11.36
N PRO A 106 -9.35 11.56 -10.77
CA PRO A 106 -10.07 10.67 -9.85
C PRO A 106 -10.52 9.34 -10.47
N ASP A 107 -10.69 9.29 -11.79
CA ASP A 107 -11.09 8.07 -12.51
C ASP A 107 -9.90 7.29 -13.07
N ALA A 108 -8.67 7.69 -12.75
CA ALA A 108 -7.47 7.00 -13.23
C ALA A 108 -7.47 5.53 -12.77
N ILE A 109 -6.99 4.65 -13.65
CA ILE A 109 -6.86 3.23 -13.29
C ILE A 109 -5.64 3.07 -12.39
N VAL A 110 -5.86 2.49 -11.22
CA VAL A 110 -4.81 2.24 -10.24
C VAL A 110 -4.66 0.73 -10.02
N THR A 111 -3.53 0.33 -9.47
CA THR A 111 -3.30 -1.06 -9.05
C THR A 111 -3.62 -1.15 -7.57
N ARG A 112 -4.64 -1.95 -7.24
CA ARG A 112 -5.02 -2.22 -5.85
C ARG A 112 -4.30 -3.48 -5.41
N ILE A 113 -3.51 -3.37 -4.36
CA ILE A 113 -2.68 -4.46 -3.85
C ILE A 113 -3.17 -4.80 -2.44
N GLU A 114 -3.70 -6.00 -2.28
CA GLU A 114 -4.01 -6.55 -0.97
C GLU A 114 -2.85 -7.45 -0.55
N PHE A 115 -2.38 -7.29 0.67
CA PHE A 115 -1.18 -8.01 1.12
C PHE A 115 -1.35 -8.51 2.54
N GLU A 116 -0.49 -9.48 2.89
CA GLU A 116 -0.33 -9.94 4.27
C GLU A 116 1.12 -9.79 4.69
N ARG A 117 1.35 -9.51 5.96
CA ARG A 117 2.70 -9.46 6.50
C ARG A 117 3.18 -10.88 6.74
N LEU A 118 4.42 -11.13 6.33
CA LEU A 118 5.04 -12.43 6.59
C LEU A 118 5.60 -12.45 8.00
N PRO A 119 5.52 -13.62 8.68
CA PRO A 119 6.05 -13.73 10.03
C PRO A 119 7.57 -13.59 10.04
N ILE A 120 8.10 -13.21 11.21
CA ILE A 120 9.53 -13.10 11.45
C ILE A 120 9.93 -14.28 12.33
N ASP A 121 11.06 -14.93 12.01
CA ASP A 121 11.53 -16.05 12.82
C ASP A 121 12.13 -15.53 14.15
N VAL A 122 12.55 -16.47 15.01
CA VAL A 122 13.09 -16.14 16.33
C VAL A 122 14.38 -15.32 16.26
N LYS A 123 15.04 -15.28 15.09
CA LYS A 123 16.24 -14.49 14.87
C LYS A 123 15.94 -13.14 14.21
N GLY A 124 14.67 -12.83 14.00
CA GLY A 124 14.27 -11.60 13.33
C GLY A 124 14.33 -11.67 11.81
N VAL A 125 14.45 -12.86 11.23
CA VAL A 125 14.50 -13.04 9.78
C VAL A 125 13.07 -13.26 9.25
N PRO A 126 12.59 -12.43 8.30
CA PRO A 126 11.26 -12.62 7.73
C PRO A 126 11.14 -13.96 7.00
N GLN A 127 10.02 -14.62 7.17
CA GLN A 127 9.73 -15.92 6.54
C GLN A 127 8.78 -15.71 5.35
N PRO A 128 9.08 -16.37 4.20
CA PRO A 128 8.20 -16.30 3.04
C PRO A 128 6.88 -17.03 3.24
#